data_10c1d36317e09be4ac92d474bd1ae4f7
#
_entry.id   10c1d36317e09be4ac92d474bd1ae4f7
#
_cell.length_a   1.000
_cell.length_b   1.000
_cell.length_c   1.000
_cell.angle_alpha   90.00
_cell.angle_beta   90.00
_cell.angle_gamma   90.00
#
_symmetry.space_group_name_H-M   'P 1'
#
loop_
_entity.id
_entity.type
_entity.pdbx_description
1 polymer ?
#
loop_
_entity_poly.entity_id
_entity_poly.type
_entity_poly.pdbx_seq_one_letter_code
_entity_poly.pdbx_strand_id
1 'polypeptide(L)'
;MINHKAIGYITANYASEATSVLLDSRPIASIPFIGRYRLIDFPLSNMANAGIKTVGLVMPGNYRSIIDHVGHGKEWMLDRKKGGLFPVPGSPFGGTKRGRRFLLRDIIANKELFTRAQEPYVVMMGSNIIFNLELDEIIAAHERSGAGITMVYVKAERSQTDCTSLIIGDAGRVSHVKLGCEYGDNKFLDCFVINRDLLLQIIDRYATSDYLDVFEATEPDFSLIDVCSYEFKGL
;
A
#
# COMPACT_ATOMS: atom_id res chain seq x y z
N MET A 1 7.68 24.94 3.34
CA MET A 1 8.64 23.82 3.50
C MET A 1 7.80 22.57 3.48
N ILE A 2 7.94 21.74 2.45
CA ILE A 2 7.27 20.41 2.39
C ILE A 2 7.90 19.58 3.52
N ASN A 3 7.16 19.38 4.57
CA ASN A 3 7.62 18.65 5.75
C ASN A 3 7.46 17.17 5.42
N HIS A 4 8.55 16.48 5.13
CA HIS A 4 8.53 15.05 4.79
C HIS A 4 8.17 14.26 6.03
N LYS A 5 6.86 14.03 6.25
CA LYS A 5 6.33 13.35 7.44
C LYS A 5 6.20 11.85 7.28
N ALA A 6 6.40 11.32 6.07
CA ALA A 6 6.19 9.91 5.82
C ALA A 6 7.27 9.28 4.94
N ILE A 7 7.49 7.99 5.12
CA ILE A 7 8.12 7.10 4.14
C ILE A 7 7.05 6.36 3.35
N GLY A 8 7.39 5.89 2.16
CA GLY A 8 6.53 5.08 1.31
C GLY A 8 6.87 3.59 1.39
N TYR A 9 5.86 2.75 1.27
CA TYR A 9 6.00 1.32 1.13
C TYR A 9 5.00 0.83 0.07
N ILE A 10 5.53 0.40 -1.08
CA ILE A 10 4.72 -0.07 -2.21
C ILE A 10 4.84 -1.58 -2.28
N THR A 11 3.71 -2.29 -2.28
CA THR A 11 3.70 -3.72 -2.51
C THR A 11 3.42 -4.05 -3.97
N ALA A 12 4.25 -4.92 -4.54
CA ALA A 12 4.05 -5.54 -5.85
C ALA A 12 4.02 -7.07 -5.75
N ASN A 13 4.11 -7.62 -4.52
CA ASN A 13 4.23 -9.04 -4.24
C ASN A 13 2.88 -9.68 -3.94
N TYR A 14 1.98 -9.72 -4.92
CA TYR A 14 0.69 -10.39 -4.82
C TYR A 14 0.29 -11.03 -6.14
N ALA A 15 -0.49 -12.11 -6.06
CA ALA A 15 -1.04 -12.79 -7.22
C ALA A 15 -2.21 -12.00 -7.82
N SER A 16 -2.34 -12.03 -9.14
CA SER A 16 -3.53 -11.59 -9.85
C SER A 16 -4.28 -12.81 -10.38
N GLU A 17 -5.59 -12.76 -10.31
CA GLU A 17 -6.44 -13.77 -10.96
C GLU A 17 -6.71 -13.50 -12.44
N ALA A 18 -6.29 -12.32 -12.93
CA ALA A 18 -6.44 -12.02 -14.34
C ALA A 18 -5.60 -13.00 -15.17
N THR A 19 -6.28 -13.88 -15.87
CA THR A 19 -5.66 -14.75 -16.87
C THR A 19 -5.34 -13.93 -18.10
N SER A 20 -4.05 -13.65 -18.28
CA SER A 20 -3.55 -12.94 -19.46
C SER A 20 -2.15 -13.45 -19.78
N VAL A 21 -1.86 -13.68 -21.05
CA VAL A 21 -0.52 -14.02 -21.53
C VAL A 21 0.55 -13.03 -21.03
N LEU A 22 0.15 -11.78 -20.77
CA LEU A 22 1.05 -10.76 -20.21
C LEU A 22 1.46 -11.05 -18.76
N LEU A 23 0.67 -11.80 -18.01
CA LEU A 23 0.90 -12.13 -16.59
C LEU A 23 1.68 -13.45 -16.39
N ASP A 24 1.79 -14.27 -17.43
CA ASP A 24 2.52 -15.54 -17.33
C ASP A 24 4.00 -15.35 -16.98
N SER A 25 4.59 -14.24 -17.42
CA SER A 25 6.01 -13.95 -17.23
C SER A 25 6.30 -12.67 -16.45
N ARG A 26 5.26 -11.88 -16.09
CA ARG A 26 5.43 -10.55 -15.49
C ARG A 26 4.48 -10.33 -14.32
N PRO A 27 4.94 -9.63 -13.26
CA PRO A 27 4.05 -9.22 -12.19
C PRO A 27 3.06 -8.15 -12.69
N ILE A 28 1.89 -8.08 -12.07
CA ILE A 28 0.84 -7.10 -12.43
C ILE A 28 1.36 -5.67 -12.41
N ALA A 29 2.23 -5.33 -11.48
CA ALA A 29 2.85 -4.01 -11.35
C ALA A 29 3.60 -3.56 -12.61
N SER A 30 4.09 -4.51 -13.43
CA SER A 30 4.83 -4.22 -14.66
C SER A 30 3.98 -4.25 -15.93
N ILE A 31 2.66 -4.38 -15.82
CA ILE A 31 1.76 -4.34 -16.97
C ILE A 31 1.82 -2.95 -17.61
N PRO A 32 2.02 -2.89 -18.96
CA PRO A 32 2.00 -1.64 -19.69
C PRO A 32 0.62 -0.96 -19.63
N PHE A 33 0.63 0.36 -19.48
CA PHE A 33 -0.55 1.21 -19.48
C PHE A 33 -0.29 2.46 -20.34
N ILE A 34 -1.19 2.74 -21.28
CA ILE A 34 -1.12 3.90 -22.19
C ILE A 34 0.30 4.12 -22.73
N GLY A 35 0.79 3.16 -23.51
CA GLY A 35 2.08 3.24 -24.19
C GLY A 35 3.28 2.93 -23.28
N ARG A 36 3.95 3.95 -22.75
CA ARG A 36 5.21 3.79 -22.02
C ARG A 36 5.09 3.56 -20.52
N TYR A 37 3.93 3.85 -19.93
CA TYR A 37 3.72 3.70 -18.48
C TYR A 37 3.46 2.25 -18.09
N ARG A 38 3.69 1.94 -16.82
CA ARG A 38 3.32 0.68 -16.18
C ARG A 38 2.52 0.96 -14.91
N LEU A 39 1.80 -0.02 -14.39
CA LEU A 39 0.98 0.18 -13.19
C LEU A 39 1.79 0.69 -11.99
N ILE A 40 3.04 0.27 -11.85
CA ILE A 40 3.95 0.72 -10.77
C ILE A 40 4.26 2.22 -10.82
N ASP A 41 4.15 2.88 -11.99
CA ASP A 41 4.47 4.29 -12.12
C ASP A 41 3.49 5.18 -11.32
N PHE A 42 2.24 4.74 -11.15
CA PHE A 42 1.22 5.50 -10.45
C PHE A 42 1.50 5.64 -8.94
N PRO A 43 1.70 4.56 -8.16
CA PRO A 43 2.05 4.72 -6.76
C PRO A 43 3.40 5.43 -6.56
N LEU A 44 4.40 5.20 -7.44
CA LEU A 44 5.66 5.94 -7.39
C LEU A 44 5.46 7.43 -7.63
N SER A 45 4.62 7.82 -8.58
CA SER A 45 4.29 9.22 -8.88
C SER A 45 3.53 9.86 -7.72
N ASN A 46 2.55 9.18 -7.13
CA ASN A 46 1.83 9.67 -5.94
C ASN A 46 2.80 9.93 -4.78
N MET A 47 3.74 9.00 -4.51
CA MET A 47 4.77 9.19 -3.49
C MET A 47 5.68 10.39 -3.80
N ALA A 48 6.16 10.50 -5.04
CA ALA A 48 7.04 11.58 -5.47
C ALA A 48 6.34 12.96 -5.40
N ASN A 49 5.08 13.04 -5.83
CA ASN A 49 4.29 14.28 -5.79
C ASN A 49 4.06 14.77 -4.36
N ALA A 50 3.86 13.85 -3.41
CA ALA A 50 3.79 14.16 -1.98
C ALA A 50 5.17 14.44 -1.34
N GLY A 51 6.25 14.46 -2.13
CA GLY A 51 7.60 14.74 -1.65
C GLY A 51 8.17 13.64 -0.75
N ILE A 52 7.61 12.44 -0.74
CA ILE A 52 8.15 11.28 -0.02
C ILE A 52 9.49 10.91 -0.64
N LYS A 53 10.54 10.86 0.18
CA LYS A 53 11.94 10.71 -0.27
C LYS A 53 12.49 9.31 -0.09
N THR A 54 11.85 8.49 0.72
CA THR A 54 12.26 7.12 1.01
C THR A 54 11.10 6.20 0.67
N VAL A 55 11.29 5.31 -0.28
CA VAL A 55 10.25 4.38 -0.73
C VAL A 55 10.81 2.96 -0.77
N GLY A 56 10.24 2.06 0.02
CA GLY A 56 10.45 0.62 -0.10
C GLY A 56 9.52 0.04 -1.17
N LEU A 57 10.05 -0.70 -2.11
CA LEU A 57 9.30 -1.40 -3.14
C LEU A 57 9.46 -2.91 -2.97
N VAL A 58 8.39 -3.57 -2.51
CA VAL A 58 8.38 -5.02 -2.30
C VAL A 58 8.31 -5.74 -3.64
N MET A 59 9.30 -6.57 -3.88
CA MET A 59 9.49 -7.25 -5.15
C MET A 59 8.89 -8.65 -5.15
N PRO A 60 8.10 -9.02 -6.16
CA PRO A 60 7.67 -10.40 -6.38
C PRO A 60 8.84 -11.27 -6.86
N GLY A 61 8.66 -12.59 -6.88
CA GLY A 61 9.67 -13.52 -7.38
C GLY A 61 10.11 -13.27 -8.83
N ASN A 62 9.19 -12.83 -9.69
CA ASN A 62 9.43 -12.51 -11.11
C ASN A 62 9.69 -11.01 -11.36
N TYR A 63 10.43 -10.36 -10.48
CA TYR A 63 10.61 -8.91 -10.38
C TYR A 63 11.41 -8.25 -11.52
N ARG A 64 12.11 -9.01 -12.36
CA ARG A 64 13.05 -8.46 -13.33
C ARG A 64 12.47 -7.32 -14.18
N SER A 65 11.25 -7.49 -14.70
CA SER A 65 10.60 -6.47 -15.51
C SER A 65 10.25 -5.18 -14.74
N ILE A 66 10.11 -5.25 -13.41
CA ILE A 66 9.94 -4.06 -12.57
C ILE A 66 11.29 -3.34 -12.48
N ILE A 67 12.37 -4.03 -12.10
CA ILE A 67 13.70 -3.43 -11.94
C ILE A 67 14.18 -2.79 -13.26
N ASP A 68 14.01 -3.48 -14.38
CA ASP A 68 14.41 -2.97 -15.71
C ASP A 68 13.66 -1.65 -16.05
N HIS A 69 12.47 -1.46 -15.50
CA HIS A 69 11.66 -0.25 -15.73
C HIS A 69 11.97 0.86 -14.73
N VAL A 70 11.95 0.55 -13.43
CA VAL A 70 12.08 1.60 -12.40
C VAL A 70 13.54 2.03 -12.18
N GLY A 71 14.50 1.17 -12.52
CA GLY A 71 15.92 1.41 -12.29
C GLY A 71 16.20 1.85 -10.86
N HIS A 72 16.85 2.99 -10.69
CA HIS A 72 17.14 3.59 -9.39
C HIS A 72 16.09 4.64 -8.96
N GLY A 73 14.94 4.72 -9.65
CA GLY A 73 13.88 5.68 -9.33
C GLY A 73 14.15 7.13 -9.77
N LYS A 74 15.03 7.34 -10.77
CA LYS A 74 15.42 8.67 -11.27
C LYS A 74 14.22 9.48 -11.77
N GLU A 75 13.28 8.86 -12.47
CA GLU A 75 12.09 9.51 -13.02
C GLU A 75 11.20 10.11 -11.92
N TRP A 76 11.26 9.57 -10.70
CA TRP A 76 10.52 10.03 -9.51
C TRP A 76 11.40 10.79 -8.52
N MET A 77 12.61 11.21 -8.92
CA MET A 77 13.58 11.89 -8.06
C MET A 77 13.93 11.08 -6.80
N LEU A 78 13.88 9.76 -6.88
CA LEU A 78 14.23 8.82 -5.82
C LEU A 78 15.67 8.28 -5.95
N ASP A 79 16.45 8.75 -6.92
CA ASP A 79 17.90 8.50 -7.02
C ASP A 79 18.65 9.52 -6.14
N ARG A 80 18.78 9.21 -4.85
CA ARG A 80 19.27 10.15 -3.82
C ARG A 80 20.32 9.54 -2.92
N LYS A 81 21.20 10.40 -2.36
CA LYS A 81 22.20 10.02 -1.34
C LYS A 81 21.57 9.73 0.02
N LYS A 82 20.46 10.43 0.37
CA LYS A 82 19.69 10.23 1.59
C LYS A 82 18.25 9.92 1.20
N GLY A 83 17.73 8.78 1.66
CA GLY A 83 16.50 8.19 1.15
C GLY A 83 16.72 7.53 -0.21
N GLY A 84 15.66 7.42 -1.01
CA GLY A 84 15.70 6.82 -2.34
C GLY A 84 14.70 5.70 -2.51
N LEU A 85 14.76 5.04 -3.68
CA LEU A 85 14.00 3.84 -3.97
C LEU A 85 14.78 2.61 -3.50
N PHE A 86 14.19 1.84 -2.59
CA PHE A 86 14.76 0.62 -2.04
C PHE A 86 13.95 -0.59 -2.53
N PRO A 87 14.43 -1.33 -3.55
CA PRO A 87 13.89 -2.65 -3.85
C PRO A 87 14.14 -3.58 -2.66
N VAL A 88 13.07 -4.09 -2.08
CA VAL A 88 13.13 -4.96 -0.91
C VAL A 88 12.52 -6.32 -1.23
N PRO A 89 13.02 -7.43 -0.66
CA PRO A 89 12.53 -8.75 -0.97
C PRO A 89 11.09 -8.93 -0.50
N GLY A 90 10.25 -9.50 -1.36
CA GLY A 90 8.99 -10.10 -1.00
C GLY A 90 9.11 -11.60 -0.78
N SER A 91 8.13 -12.21 -0.13
CA SER A 91 8.12 -13.67 0.05
C SER A 91 8.03 -14.39 -1.29
N PRO A 92 8.69 -15.55 -1.45
CA PRO A 92 8.75 -16.26 -2.74
C PRO A 92 7.38 -16.63 -3.33
N PHE A 93 6.38 -16.78 -2.48
CA PHE A 93 5.04 -17.23 -2.90
C PHE A 93 4.05 -16.06 -3.08
N GLY A 94 4.44 -14.83 -2.74
CA GLY A 94 3.57 -13.65 -2.83
C GLY A 94 2.26 -13.77 -2.05
N GLY A 95 1.33 -12.89 -2.32
CA GLY A 95 -0.05 -12.98 -1.82
C GLY A 95 -0.85 -13.98 -2.64
N THR A 96 -1.24 -15.09 -2.04
CA THR A 96 -2.01 -16.15 -2.70
C THR A 96 -3.53 -15.98 -2.55
N LYS A 97 -3.98 -15.13 -1.62
CA LYS A 97 -5.40 -14.90 -1.36
C LYS A 97 -5.88 -13.65 -2.09
N ARG A 98 -7.11 -13.71 -2.63
CA ARG A 98 -7.81 -12.57 -3.24
C ARG A 98 -7.88 -11.39 -2.25
N GLY A 99 -7.78 -10.17 -2.76
CA GLY A 99 -7.93 -8.96 -1.96
C GLY A 99 -6.84 -8.74 -0.90
N ARG A 100 -5.85 -9.60 -0.79
CA ARG A 100 -4.75 -9.49 0.16
C ARG A 100 -3.52 -8.90 -0.52
N ARG A 101 -3.13 -7.68 -0.11
CA ARG A 101 -2.05 -6.93 -0.73
C ARG A 101 -0.88 -6.66 0.21
N PHE A 102 -1.14 -6.59 1.51
CA PHE A 102 -0.16 -6.18 2.51
C PHE A 102 0.22 -7.33 3.42
N LEU A 103 1.06 -8.22 2.89
CA LEU A 103 1.49 -9.41 3.63
C LEU A 103 2.37 -9.01 4.82
N LEU A 104 1.98 -9.42 6.02
CA LEU A 104 2.76 -9.21 7.23
C LEU A 104 4.17 -9.79 7.11
N ARG A 105 4.32 -10.95 6.50
CA ARG A 105 5.63 -11.57 6.27
C ARG A 105 6.58 -10.67 5.48
N ASP A 106 6.09 -10.00 4.42
CA ASP A 106 6.90 -9.07 3.65
C ASP A 106 7.24 -7.83 4.48
N ILE A 107 6.29 -7.34 5.28
CA ILE A 107 6.49 -6.20 6.18
C ILE A 107 7.50 -6.54 7.28
N ILE A 108 7.39 -7.72 7.91
CA ILE A 108 8.29 -8.22 8.95
C ILE A 108 9.71 -8.40 8.39
N ALA A 109 9.84 -9.02 7.22
CA ALA A 109 11.14 -9.24 6.56
C ALA A 109 11.87 -7.92 6.25
N ASN A 110 11.11 -6.84 6.07
CA ASN A 110 11.63 -5.52 5.74
C ASN A 110 11.56 -4.52 6.94
N LYS A 111 11.48 -5.02 8.18
CA LYS A 111 11.40 -4.22 9.42
C LYS A 111 12.46 -3.11 9.48
N GLU A 112 13.67 -3.39 8.99
CA GLU A 112 14.79 -2.45 9.01
C GLU A 112 14.48 -1.13 8.30
N LEU A 113 13.68 -1.14 7.23
CA LEU A 113 13.24 0.06 6.53
C LEU A 113 12.49 1.02 7.48
N PHE A 114 11.60 0.47 8.30
CA PHE A 114 10.78 1.24 9.24
C PHE A 114 11.56 1.65 10.48
N THR A 115 12.48 0.80 10.95
CA THR A 115 13.31 1.08 12.13
C THR A 115 14.28 2.23 11.87
N ARG A 116 14.83 2.33 10.65
CA ARG A 116 15.76 3.40 10.28
C ARG A 116 15.07 4.72 9.93
N ALA A 117 13.78 4.69 9.64
CA ALA A 117 13.01 5.88 9.32
C ALA A 117 12.90 6.80 10.54
N GLN A 118 12.99 8.10 10.30
CA GLN A 118 12.76 9.13 11.31
C GLN A 118 11.37 9.75 11.18
N GLU A 119 10.74 9.53 10.06
CA GLU A 119 9.39 10.00 9.74
C GLU A 119 8.36 9.28 10.63
N PRO A 120 7.35 10.01 11.16
CA PRO A 120 6.37 9.42 12.07
C PRO A 120 5.34 8.52 11.38
N TYR A 121 5.19 8.64 10.06
CA TYR A 121 4.16 7.93 9.30
C TYR A 121 4.75 7.04 8.21
N VAL A 122 4.01 6.00 7.85
CA VAL A 122 4.27 5.16 6.69
C VAL A 122 3.03 5.19 5.78
N VAL A 123 3.21 5.58 4.52
CA VAL A 123 2.20 5.46 3.48
C VAL A 123 2.38 4.12 2.79
N MET A 124 1.39 3.26 2.88
CA MET A 124 1.39 1.96 2.24
C MET A 124 0.47 1.97 1.02
N MET A 125 0.95 1.50 -0.13
CA MET A 125 0.20 1.45 -1.39
C MET A 125 0.37 0.13 -2.12
N GLY A 126 -0.72 -0.34 -2.72
CA GLY A 126 -0.69 -1.39 -3.75
C GLY A 126 -0.24 -0.82 -5.11
N SER A 127 0.08 -1.70 -6.04
CA SER A 127 0.52 -1.34 -7.40
C SER A 127 -0.41 -1.86 -8.50
N ASN A 128 -1.66 -2.16 -8.18
CA ASN A 128 -2.65 -2.73 -9.09
C ASN A 128 -3.82 -1.80 -9.41
N ILE A 129 -3.87 -0.62 -8.83
CA ILE A 129 -4.93 0.38 -9.03
C ILE A 129 -4.31 1.67 -9.56
N ILE A 130 -5.00 2.31 -10.51
CA ILE A 130 -4.60 3.59 -11.08
C ILE A 130 -5.47 4.67 -10.47
N PHE A 131 -4.84 5.60 -9.76
CA PHE A 131 -5.48 6.80 -9.24
C PHE A 131 -4.42 7.88 -8.97
N ASN A 132 -4.86 9.13 -8.96
CA ASN A 132 -4.04 10.27 -8.58
C ASN A 132 -4.48 10.74 -7.19
N LEU A 133 -3.68 10.43 -6.16
CA LEU A 133 -3.97 10.79 -4.77
C LEU A 133 -3.16 12.02 -4.34
N GLU A 134 -3.83 12.96 -3.71
CA GLU A 134 -3.20 14.03 -2.94
C GLU A 134 -2.77 13.47 -1.57
N LEU A 135 -1.65 12.71 -1.57
CA LEU A 135 -1.18 12.03 -0.34
C LEU A 135 -0.90 13.01 0.81
N ASP A 136 -0.49 14.24 0.51
CA ASP A 136 -0.29 15.28 1.53
C ASP A 136 -1.59 15.58 2.30
N GLU A 137 -2.74 15.61 1.61
CA GLU A 137 -4.06 15.81 2.26
C GLU A 137 -4.43 14.61 3.12
N ILE A 138 -4.16 13.40 2.65
CA ILE A 138 -4.43 12.16 3.38
C ILE A 138 -3.56 12.08 4.65
N ILE A 139 -2.26 12.38 4.53
CA ILE A 139 -1.34 12.44 5.68
C ILE A 139 -1.80 13.52 6.69
N ALA A 140 -2.21 14.69 6.20
CA ALA A 140 -2.72 15.74 7.06
C ALA A 140 -4.07 15.35 7.72
N ALA A 141 -4.93 14.61 7.03
CA ALA A 141 -6.16 14.08 7.61
C ALA A 141 -5.87 13.02 8.69
N HIS A 142 -4.91 12.13 8.43
CA HIS A 142 -4.43 11.15 9.40
C HIS A 142 -3.90 11.84 10.67
N GLU A 143 -3.04 12.84 10.50
CA GLU A 143 -2.49 13.61 11.63
C GLU A 143 -3.60 14.31 12.44
N ARG A 144 -4.58 14.94 11.77
CA ARG A 144 -5.69 15.61 12.46
C ARG A 144 -6.62 14.66 13.20
N SER A 145 -6.82 13.45 12.67
CA SER A 145 -7.69 12.45 13.30
C SER A 145 -7.10 11.86 14.57
N GLY A 146 -5.76 11.85 14.69
CA GLY A 146 -5.03 11.15 15.76
C GLY A 146 -5.15 9.63 15.67
N ALA A 147 -5.70 9.08 14.59
CA ALA A 147 -5.89 7.66 14.39
C ALA A 147 -4.55 6.90 14.28
N GLY A 148 -4.55 5.61 14.59
CA GLY A 148 -3.41 4.75 14.35
C GLY A 148 -3.25 4.38 12.87
N ILE A 149 -4.39 4.23 12.17
CA ILE A 149 -4.46 3.90 10.73
C ILE A 149 -5.53 4.77 10.06
N THR A 150 -5.27 5.24 8.84
CA THR A 150 -6.27 5.88 7.98
C THR A 150 -6.32 5.17 6.63
N MET A 151 -7.44 4.53 6.33
CA MET A 151 -7.67 3.75 5.11
C MET A 151 -8.39 4.56 4.05
N VAL A 152 -7.87 4.58 2.82
CA VAL A 152 -8.45 5.34 1.70
C VAL A 152 -9.46 4.47 0.95
N TYR A 153 -10.65 5.00 0.70
CA TYR A 153 -11.71 4.29 -0.01
C TYR A 153 -12.42 5.16 -1.04
N VAL A 154 -13.15 4.51 -1.93
CA VAL A 154 -14.08 5.11 -2.88
C VAL A 154 -15.38 4.31 -2.89
N LYS A 155 -16.48 4.91 -3.34
CA LYS A 155 -17.72 4.14 -3.57
C LYS A 155 -17.55 3.22 -4.77
N ALA A 156 -17.84 1.93 -4.58
CA ALA A 156 -17.74 0.94 -5.64
C ALA A 156 -18.80 1.17 -6.72
N GLU A 157 -18.37 1.32 -7.96
CA GLU A 157 -19.26 1.53 -9.12
C GLU A 157 -19.81 0.21 -9.69
N ARG A 158 -19.26 -0.93 -9.29
CA ARG A 158 -19.67 -2.28 -9.72
C ARG A 158 -19.23 -3.33 -8.71
N SER A 159 -19.86 -4.49 -8.78
CA SER A 159 -19.45 -5.65 -7.99
C SER A 159 -18.12 -6.21 -8.47
N GLN A 160 -17.23 -6.54 -7.54
CA GLN A 160 -15.89 -7.09 -7.78
C GLN A 160 -15.55 -8.10 -6.67
N THR A 161 -14.88 -9.19 -7.03
CA THR A 161 -14.47 -10.23 -6.07
C THR A 161 -13.05 -10.06 -5.55
N ASP A 162 -12.15 -9.47 -6.36
CA ASP A 162 -10.75 -9.24 -6.01
C ASP A 162 -10.53 -7.80 -5.52
N CYS A 163 -11.22 -7.43 -4.46
CA CYS A 163 -11.08 -6.17 -3.76
C CYS A 163 -11.44 -6.36 -2.28
N THR A 164 -11.21 -5.35 -1.48
CA THR A 164 -11.63 -5.27 -0.08
C THR A 164 -12.61 -4.12 0.08
N SER A 165 -13.70 -4.30 0.81
CA SER A 165 -14.61 -3.24 1.24
C SER A 165 -14.46 -2.95 2.73
N LEU A 166 -14.69 -1.68 3.11
CA LEU A 166 -14.61 -1.20 4.48
C LEU A 166 -16.00 -1.07 5.06
N ILE A 167 -16.23 -1.65 6.23
CA ILE A 167 -17.44 -1.40 7.01
C ILE A 167 -17.14 -0.21 7.92
N ILE A 168 -17.75 0.93 7.59
CA ILE A 168 -17.52 2.19 8.24
C ILE A 168 -18.70 2.48 9.14
N GLY A 169 -18.44 2.67 10.43
CA GLY A 169 -19.42 3.08 11.44
C GLY A 169 -19.44 4.58 11.66
N ASP A 170 -19.92 4.96 12.84
CA ASP A 170 -20.03 6.35 13.24
C ASP A 170 -18.69 7.08 13.23
N ALA A 171 -18.72 8.38 12.99
CA ALA A 171 -17.53 9.24 12.92
C ALA A 171 -16.44 8.78 11.93
N GLY A 172 -16.79 7.97 10.90
CA GLY A 172 -15.85 7.52 9.88
C GLY A 172 -14.87 6.45 10.36
N ARG A 173 -15.18 5.74 11.46
CA ARG A 173 -14.36 4.67 12.00
C ARG A 173 -14.57 3.36 11.22
N VAL A 174 -13.50 2.69 10.85
CA VAL A 174 -13.55 1.37 10.21
C VAL A 174 -13.65 0.31 11.29
N SER A 175 -14.73 -0.48 11.27
CA SER A 175 -14.95 -1.58 12.22
C SER A 175 -14.51 -2.93 11.68
N HIS A 176 -14.67 -3.16 10.37
CA HIS A 176 -14.37 -4.43 9.72
C HIS A 176 -13.89 -4.23 8.29
N VAL A 177 -13.19 -5.24 7.76
CA VAL A 177 -12.84 -5.37 6.34
C VAL A 177 -13.48 -6.62 5.77
N LYS A 178 -14.13 -6.48 4.62
CA LYS A 178 -14.82 -7.58 3.93
C LYS A 178 -14.17 -7.85 2.58
N LEU A 179 -13.97 -9.10 2.23
CA LEU A 179 -13.52 -9.48 0.90
C LEU A 179 -14.65 -9.31 -0.12
N GLY A 180 -14.33 -8.70 -1.26
CA GLY A 180 -15.29 -8.35 -2.30
C GLY A 180 -15.99 -7.01 -2.05
N CYS A 181 -16.54 -6.45 -3.11
CA CYS A 181 -17.33 -5.21 -3.09
C CYS A 181 -18.57 -5.40 -3.95
N GLU A 182 -19.70 -4.87 -3.49
CA GLU A 182 -20.91 -4.67 -4.28
C GLU A 182 -21.04 -3.20 -4.69
N TYR A 183 -21.95 -2.91 -5.61
CA TYR A 183 -22.24 -1.52 -5.98
C TYR A 183 -22.60 -0.68 -4.73
N GLY A 184 -21.94 0.45 -4.57
CA GLY A 184 -22.15 1.36 -3.44
C GLY A 184 -21.33 1.06 -2.18
N ASP A 185 -20.67 -0.10 -2.09
CA ASP A 185 -19.79 -0.43 -0.97
C ASP A 185 -18.59 0.54 -0.90
N ASN A 186 -17.99 0.65 0.27
CA ASN A 186 -16.78 1.45 0.48
C ASN A 186 -15.55 0.63 0.05
N LYS A 187 -15.22 0.65 -1.24
CA LYS A 187 -14.08 -0.09 -1.80
C LYS A 187 -12.76 0.51 -1.32
N PHE A 188 -11.97 -0.28 -0.63
CA PHE A 188 -10.61 0.07 -0.26
C PHE A 188 -9.72 0.23 -1.49
N LEU A 189 -8.95 1.31 -1.55
CA LEU A 189 -8.07 1.64 -2.68
C LEU A 189 -6.65 1.09 -2.54
N ASP A 190 -6.45 0.07 -1.71
CA ASP A 190 -5.11 -0.46 -1.43
C ASP A 190 -4.10 0.66 -1.08
N CYS A 191 -4.58 1.68 -0.34
CA CYS A 191 -3.78 2.79 0.14
C CYS A 191 -4.19 3.14 1.58
N PHE A 192 -3.21 3.24 2.48
CA PHE A 192 -3.43 3.69 3.85
C PHE A 192 -2.20 4.35 4.45
N VAL A 193 -2.43 5.16 5.46
CA VAL A 193 -1.40 5.76 6.30
C VAL A 193 -1.45 5.10 7.66
N ILE A 194 -0.29 4.76 8.20
CA ILE A 194 -0.14 4.15 9.53
C ILE A 194 0.95 4.86 10.33
N ASN A 195 0.75 5.02 11.63
CA ASN A 195 1.80 5.46 12.54
C ASN A 195 2.96 4.46 12.50
N ARG A 196 4.19 4.93 12.27
CA ARG A 196 5.38 4.07 12.22
C ARG A 196 5.56 3.24 13.49
N ASP A 197 5.37 3.83 14.65
CA ASP A 197 5.56 3.14 15.92
C ASP A 197 4.49 2.05 16.14
N LEU A 198 3.25 2.29 15.72
CA LEU A 198 2.21 1.27 15.68
C LEU A 198 2.57 0.12 14.73
N LEU A 199 3.09 0.45 13.53
CA LEU A 199 3.54 -0.57 12.57
C LEU A 199 4.64 -1.45 13.18
N LEU A 200 5.60 -0.86 13.88
CA LEU A 200 6.67 -1.61 14.57
C LEU A 200 6.10 -2.51 15.68
N GLN A 201 5.10 -2.04 16.44
CA GLN A 201 4.39 -2.87 17.43
C GLN A 201 3.66 -4.05 16.77
N ILE A 202 2.99 -3.82 15.63
CA ILE A 202 2.35 -4.88 14.86
C ILE A 202 3.38 -5.90 14.37
N ILE A 203 4.51 -5.44 13.82
CA ILE A 203 5.61 -6.30 13.38
C ILE A 203 6.10 -7.19 14.54
N ASP A 204 6.32 -6.62 15.70
CA ASP A 204 6.83 -7.37 16.86
C ASP A 204 5.80 -8.37 17.40
N ARG A 205 4.53 -7.96 17.47
CA ARG A 205 3.43 -8.82 17.92
C ARG A 205 3.22 -10.05 17.03
N TYR A 206 3.38 -9.87 15.72
CA TYR A 206 3.11 -10.91 14.71
C TYR A 206 4.39 -11.48 14.08
N ALA A 207 5.54 -11.36 14.76
CA ALA A 207 6.86 -11.77 14.25
C ALA A 207 6.93 -13.24 13.77
N THR A 208 6.09 -14.12 14.33
CA THR A 208 6.03 -15.54 13.98
C THR A 208 4.86 -15.91 13.07
N SER A 209 4.06 -14.92 12.64
CA SER A 209 2.89 -15.17 11.81
C SER A 209 3.28 -15.40 10.34
N ASP A 210 2.66 -16.38 9.72
CA ASP A 210 2.89 -16.71 8.32
C ASP A 210 1.71 -16.27 7.44
N TYR A 211 2.01 -15.59 6.33
CA TYR A 211 1.07 -15.27 5.23
C TYR A 211 -0.23 -14.53 5.59
N LEU A 212 -0.35 -13.96 6.78
CA LEU A 212 -1.47 -13.09 7.10
C LEU A 212 -1.31 -11.75 6.40
N ASP A 213 -2.42 -11.20 5.92
CA ASP A 213 -2.49 -9.79 5.54
C ASP A 213 -2.52 -8.93 6.81
N VAL A 214 -1.98 -7.72 6.75
CA VAL A 214 -1.93 -6.82 7.91
C VAL A 214 -3.31 -6.56 8.51
N PHE A 215 -4.35 -6.44 7.68
CA PHE A 215 -5.72 -6.21 8.16
C PHE A 215 -6.36 -7.48 8.70
N GLU A 216 -6.08 -8.65 8.11
CA GLU A 216 -6.53 -9.94 8.67
C GLU A 216 -6.01 -10.16 10.09
N ALA A 217 -4.78 -9.72 10.35
CA ALA A 217 -4.18 -9.83 11.67
C ALA A 217 -4.68 -8.78 12.66
N THR A 218 -4.91 -7.54 12.22
CA THR A 218 -5.21 -6.40 13.10
C THR A 218 -6.69 -6.08 13.25
N GLU A 219 -7.57 -6.62 12.39
CA GLU A 219 -9.01 -6.38 12.44
C GLU A 219 -9.65 -6.60 13.83
N PRO A 220 -9.28 -7.65 14.60
CA PRO A 220 -9.83 -7.84 15.95
C PRO A 220 -9.52 -6.67 16.91
N ASP A 221 -8.45 -5.93 16.62
CA ASP A 221 -7.97 -4.82 17.45
C ASP A 221 -8.34 -3.43 16.88
N PHE A 222 -9.16 -3.33 15.82
CA PHE A 222 -9.48 -2.04 15.17
C PHE A 222 -10.05 -0.99 16.11
N SER A 223 -10.83 -1.40 17.12
CA SER A 223 -11.34 -0.49 18.14
C SER A 223 -10.26 0.08 19.06
N LEU A 224 -9.16 -0.66 19.26
CA LEU A 224 -8.03 -0.25 20.10
C LEU A 224 -6.99 0.55 19.30
N ILE A 225 -6.79 0.18 18.03
CA ILE A 225 -5.85 0.82 17.12
C ILE A 225 -6.36 2.17 16.65
N ASP A 226 -7.68 2.37 16.66
CA ASP A 226 -8.36 3.54 16.14
C ASP A 226 -8.15 3.71 14.61
N VAL A 227 -8.95 2.99 13.83
CA VAL A 227 -8.86 2.97 12.36
C VAL A 227 -9.88 3.92 11.77
N CYS A 228 -9.41 4.97 11.08
CA CYS A 228 -10.25 5.92 10.35
C CYS A 228 -10.34 5.59 8.87
N SER A 229 -11.37 6.11 8.23
CA SER A 229 -11.53 6.10 6.78
C SER A 229 -11.32 7.48 6.18
N TYR A 230 -10.84 7.52 4.94
CA TYR A 230 -10.73 8.72 4.12
C TYR A 230 -11.38 8.47 2.76
N GLU A 231 -12.43 9.23 2.44
CA GLU A 231 -13.12 9.10 1.15
C GLU A 231 -12.35 9.84 0.05
N PHE A 232 -11.90 9.13 -0.96
CA PHE A 232 -11.33 9.72 -2.16
C PHE A 232 -12.47 10.16 -3.10
N LYS A 233 -12.49 11.46 -3.41
CA LYS A 233 -13.53 12.09 -4.26
C LYS A 233 -13.01 12.50 -5.65
N GLY A 234 -11.79 12.09 -5.97
CA GLY A 234 -11.21 12.37 -7.28
C GLY A 234 -11.63 11.35 -8.34
N LEU A 235 -11.26 11.67 -9.60
CA LEU A 235 -11.36 10.76 -10.75
C LEU A 235 -10.18 9.81 -10.81
#